data_351bb2a59b834d37316f345be9b72ff3
#
_entry.id   351bb2a59b834d37316f345be9b72ff3
#
_cell.length_a   1.000
_cell.length_b   1.000
_cell.length_c   1.000
_cell.angle_alpha   90.00
_cell.angle_beta   90.00
_cell.angle_gamma   90.00
#
_symmetry.space_group_name_H-M   'P 1'
#
loop_
_entity.id
_entity.type
_entity.pdbx_description
1 polymer ?
#
loop_
_entity_poly.entity_id
_entity_poly.type
_entity_poly.pdbx_seq_one_letter_code
_entity_poly.pdbx_strand_id
1 'polypeptide(L)'
;PPPGDADAHESWVAAVLKAFDRFRLLCAVRDGDWGTAGLNLRVEKALSEAGLLQPKGEWYVGRPIMITRNDANLGVFNGDIGVVLPSPVAGAGLRAYFMDGPVVRSVGVSRLAHVETAFAMTVHKSQGSEFEHTVLVLPPHGASVLNRELVYTGITRARQAFTLVAPQSGLLEAAVQHAVSVHKHTDSPELRAQLQTLFKDGSPTTERPPMATA
;
A
#
# COMPACT_ATOMS: atom_id res chain seq x y z
N PRO A 1 -11.50 7.49 20.79
CA PRO A 1 -11.16 8.16 22.03
C PRO A 1 -12.28 9.13 22.42
N PRO A 2 -12.48 9.43 23.71
CA PRO A 2 -13.47 10.40 24.14
C PRO A 2 -13.14 11.77 23.56
N PRO A 3 -14.16 12.57 23.16
CA PRO A 3 -13.96 13.93 22.68
C PRO A 3 -13.30 14.77 23.78
N GLY A 4 -12.27 15.54 23.44
CA GLY A 4 -11.61 16.48 24.35
C GLY A 4 -10.34 15.99 25.03
N ASP A 5 -9.99 14.72 24.91
CA ASP A 5 -8.69 14.19 25.37
C ASP A 5 -7.70 14.16 24.18
N ALA A 6 -6.84 15.16 24.10
CA ALA A 6 -5.88 15.33 23.00
C ALA A 6 -4.81 14.23 23.00
N ASP A 7 -4.32 13.83 24.16
CA ASP A 7 -3.24 12.83 24.29
C ASP A 7 -3.76 11.43 23.94
N ALA A 8 -4.97 11.07 24.41
CA ALA A 8 -5.62 9.83 24.05
C ALA A 8 -5.94 9.78 22.55
N HIS A 9 -6.34 10.91 21.96
CA HIS A 9 -6.58 11.02 20.53
C HIS A 9 -5.29 10.82 19.73
N GLU A 10 -4.20 11.48 20.08
CA GLU A 10 -2.91 11.35 19.40
C GLU A 10 -2.40 9.90 19.48
N SER A 11 -2.47 9.29 20.65
CA SER A 11 -2.11 7.88 20.85
C SER A 11 -2.94 6.94 19.99
N TRP A 12 -4.24 7.17 19.88
CA TRP A 12 -5.13 6.41 19.00
C TRP A 12 -4.77 6.60 17.53
N VAL A 13 -4.55 7.84 17.07
CA VAL A 13 -4.13 8.13 15.69
C VAL A 13 -2.83 7.42 15.35
N ALA A 14 -1.82 7.50 16.25
CA ALA A 14 -0.55 6.82 16.06
C ALA A 14 -0.74 5.29 15.94
N ALA A 15 -1.62 4.70 16.75
CA ALA A 15 -1.95 3.28 16.66
C ALA A 15 -2.60 2.90 15.32
N VAL A 16 -3.54 3.73 14.82
CA VAL A 16 -4.19 3.53 13.51
C VAL A 16 -3.15 3.60 12.38
N LEU A 17 -2.30 4.61 12.38
CA LEU A 17 -1.26 4.77 11.35
C LEU A 17 -0.27 3.60 11.35
N LYS A 18 0.18 3.18 12.54
CA LYS A 18 1.05 1.99 12.68
C LYS A 18 0.38 0.71 12.22
N ALA A 19 -0.91 0.52 12.53
CA ALA A 19 -1.66 -0.64 12.08
C ALA A 19 -1.83 -0.66 10.56
N PHE A 20 -2.10 0.51 9.97
CA PHE A 20 -2.20 0.67 8.51
C PHE A 20 -0.87 0.37 7.81
N ASP A 21 0.25 0.73 8.43
CA ASP A 21 1.60 0.55 7.86
C ASP A 21 2.10 -0.91 7.91
N ARG A 22 1.42 -1.78 8.68
CA ARG A 22 1.77 -3.21 8.75
C ARG A 22 1.49 -3.96 7.44
N PHE A 23 0.46 -3.56 6.70
CA PHE A 23 0.00 -4.23 5.49
C PHE A 23 0.04 -3.29 4.29
N ARG A 24 0.52 -3.79 3.14
CA ARG A 24 0.51 -3.00 1.91
C ARG A 24 0.14 -3.84 0.69
N LEU A 25 -0.84 -3.34 -0.06
CA LEU A 25 -1.22 -3.88 -1.35
C LEU A 25 -0.45 -3.14 -2.45
N LEU A 26 0.38 -3.86 -3.18
CA LEU A 26 1.19 -3.34 -4.28
C LEU A 26 0.69 -3.87 -5.62
N CYS A 27 0.77 -3.06 -6.66
CA CYS A 27 0.44 -3.46 -8.03
C CYS A 27 1.48 -2.94 -9.02
N ALA A 28 1.52 -3.58 -10.19
CA ALA A 28 2.49 -3.26 -11.23
C ALA A 28 2.10 -2.00 -12.02
N VAL A 29 0.81 -1.73 -12.17
CA VAL A 29 0.24 -0.73 -13.07
C VAL A 29 -0.68 0.25 -12.33
N ARG A 30 -0.94 1.42 -12.95
CA ARG A 30 -1.86 2.42 -12.39
C ARG A 30 -3.30 2.20 -12.84
N ASP A 31 -3.47 1.92 -14.11
CA ASP A 31 -4.76 1.88 -14.78
C ASP A 31 -5.33 0.45 -14.86
N GLY A 32 -6.64 0.38 -15.11
CA GLY A 32 -7.37 -0.87 -15.22
C GLY A 32 -7.74 -1.50 -13.88
N ASP A 33 -8.47 -2.61 -13.96
CA ASP A 33 -9.02 -3.32 -12.80
C ASP A 33 -7.98 -3.87 -11.82
N TRP A 34 -6.79 -4.15 -12.32
CA TRP A 34 -5.65 -4.70 -11.57
C TRP A 34 -4.57 -3.65 -11.26
N GLY A 35 -4.84 -2.40 -11.61
CA GLY A 35 -4.02 -1.25 -11.27
C GLY A 35 -4.47 -0.58 -9.97
N THR A 36 -3.77 0.49 -9.58
CA THR A 36 -4.09 1.24 -8.36
C THR A 36 -5.53 1.73 -8.37
N ALA A 37 -6.04 2.23 -9.50
CA ALA A 37 -7.40 2.75 -9.61
C ALA A 37 -8.45 1.66 -9.31
N GLY A 38 -8.38 0.52 -10.01
CA GLY A 38 -9.32 -0.58 -9.84
C GLY A 38 -9.21 -1.25 -8.46
N LEU A 39 -7.99 -1.47 -7.97
CA LEU A 39 -7.79 -2.10 -6.67
C LEU A 39 -8.27 -1.22 -5.52
N ASN A 40 -8.03 0.10 -5.56
CA ASN A 40 -8.54 1.01 -4.54
C ASN A 40 -10.06 0.98 -4.47
N LEU A 41 -10.76 1.01 -5.60
CA LEU A 41 -12.21 0.90 -5.66
C LEU A 41 -12.73 -0.44 -5.12
N ARG A 42 -12.07 -1.55 -5.45
CA ARG A 42 -12.45 -2.89 -4.97
C ARG A 42 -12.27 -3.03 -3.46
N VAL A 43 -11.16 -2.53 -2.92
CA VAL A 43 -10.91 -2.57 -1.47
C VAL A 43 -11.92 -1.69 -0.74
N GLU A 44 -12.15 -0.47 -1.21
CA GLU A 44 -13.15 0.44 -0.64
C GLU A 44 -14.54 -0.20 -0.62
N LYS A 45 -14.95 -0.80 -1.76
CA LYS A 45 -16.24 -1.51 -1.87
C LYS A 45 -16.31 -2.68 -0.89
N ALA A 46 -15.31 -3.54 -0.85
CA ALA A 46 -15.29 -4.70 0.03
C ALA A 46 -15.36 -4.31 1.50
N LEU A 47 -14.62 -3.28 1.92
CA LEU A 47 -14.65 -2.77 3.29
C LEU A 47 -16.00 -2.11 3.62
N SER A 48 -16.63 -1.44 2.66
CA SER A 48 -17.96 -0.86 2.81
C SER A 48 -19.04 -1.93 2.96
N GLU A 49 -19.01 -2.96 2.12
CA GLU A 49 -19.93 -4.12 2.19
C GLU A 49 -19.77 -4.89 3.51
N ALA A 50 -18.57 -4.95 4.04
CA ALA A 50 -18.28 -5.53 5.36
C ALA A 50 -18.66 -4.62 6.53
N GLY A 51 -19.19 -3.42 6.27
CA GLY A 51 -19.57 -2.45 7.32
C GLY A 51 -18.37 -1.79 8.03
N LEU A 52 -17.16 -1.97 7.50
CA LEU A 52 -15.93 -1.43 8.09
C LEU A 52 -15.62 -0.01 7.64
N LEU A 53 -16.15 0.41 6.50
CA LEU A 53 -16.05 1.77 5.98
C LEU A 53 -17.44 2.31 5.61
N GLN A 54 -17.57 3.63 5.70
CA GLN A 54 -18.76 4.34 5.25
C GLN A 54 -18.33 5.51 4.34
N PRO A 55 -17.99 5.25 3.07
CA PRO A 55 -17.60 6.30 2.14
C PRO A 55 -18.79 7.22 1.88
N LYS A 56 -18.69 8.47 2.33
CA LYS A 56 -19.68 9.51 2.09
C LYS A 56 -18.97 10.71 1.45
N GLY A 57 -19.01 10.77 0.14
CA GLY A 57 -18.29 11.78 -0.62
C GLY A 57 -16.78 11.49 -0.74
N GLU A 58 -16.03 12.52 -1.10
CA GLU A 58 -14.59 12.40 -1.30
C GLU A 58 -13.83 12.10 0.00
N TRP A 59 -14.22 12.76 1.09
CA TRP A 59 -13.54 12.67 2.37
C TRP A 59 -14.38 11.88 3.38
N TYR A 60 -13.84 10.75 3.85
CA TYR A 60 -14.50 9.89 4.84
C TYR A 60 -13.50 9.32 5.84
N VAL A 61 -13.98 8.94 7.00
CA VAL A 61 -13.17 8.33 8.06
C VAL A 61 -12.59 7.00 7.61
N GLY A 62 -11.29 6.82 7.79
CA GLY A 62 -10.57 5.60 7.40
C GLY A 62 -10.07 5.62 5.96
N ARG A 63 -10.30 6.69 5.16
CA ARG A 63 -9.72 6.81 3.82
C ARG A 63 -8.20 6.95 3.94
N PRO A 64 -7.40 6.00 3.42
CA PRO A 64 -5.98 6.22 3.28
C PRO A 64 -5.72 7.10 2.06
N ILE A 65 -4.79 8.02 2.19
CA ILE A 65 -4.39 8.92 1.11
C ILE A 65 -2.87 8.91 0.92
N MET A 66 -2.46 9.17 -0.30
CA MET A 66 -1.08 9.46 -0.65
C MET A 66 -1.01 10.84 -1.28
N ILE A 67 -0.08 11.67 -0.80
CA ILE A 67 0.23 12.97 -1.40
C ILE A 67 0.91 12.76 -2.74
N THR A 68 0.43 13.45 -3.78
CA THR A 68 0.98 13.31 -5.14
C THR A 68 1.84 14.49 -5.58
N ARG A 69 1.86 15.58 -4.79
CA ARG A 69 2.66 16.78 -5.05
C ARG A 69 3.11 17.42 -3.75
N ASN A 70 4.35 17.91 -3.73
CA ASN A 70 4.89 18.65 -2.59
C ASN A 70 4.09 19.94 -2.34
N ASP A 71 3.77 20.20 -1.08
CA ASP A 71 3.27 21.49 -0.59
C ASP A 71 4.00 21.86 0.70
N ALA A 72 5.02 22.71 0.56
CA ALA A 72 5.85 23.14 1.68
C ALA A 72 5.06 23.96 2.72
N ASN A 73 4.00 24.67 2.31
CA ASN A 73 3.17 25.46 3.23
C ASN A 73 2.33 24.57 4.15
N LEU A 74 1.99 23.36 3.69
CA LEU A 74 1.30 22.36 4.48
C LEU A 74 2.26 21.37 5.15
N GLY A 75 3.53 21.41 4.78
CA GLY A 75 4.54 20.47 5.22
C GLY A 75 4.27 19.04 4.71
N VAL A 76 3.63 18.86 3.55
CA VAL A 76 3.39 17.55 2.95
C VAL A 76 4.19 17.36 1.68
N PHE A 77 4.65 16.14 1.45
CA PHE A 77 5.53 15.80 0.34
C PHE A 77 4.97 14.66 -0.50
N ASN A 78 5.35 14.65 -1.77
CA ASN A 78 4.96 13.57 -2.69
C ASN A 78 5.44 12.21 -2.15
N GLY A 79 4.49 11.29 -1.99
CA GLY A 79 4.72 9.97 -1.40
C GLY A 79 4.34 9.86 0.08
N ASP A 80 4.08 10.98 0.78
CA ASP A 80 3.55 10.91 2.15
C ASP A 80 2.23 10.15 2.17
N ILE A 81 2.13 9.16 3.06
CA ILE A 81 0.93 8.36 3.24
C ILE A 81 0.30 8.69 4.57
N GLY A 82 -1.00 8.94 4.55
CA GLY A 82 -1.77 9.26 5.74
C GLY A 82 -3.14 8.61 5.74
N VAL A 83 -3.84 8.73 6.86
CA VAL A 83 -5.22 8.25 7.02
C VAL A 83 -6.12 9.41 7.45
N VAL A 84 -7.29 9.50 6.85
CA VAL A 84 -8.31 10.50 7.20
C VAL A 84 -9.08 10.06 8.42
N LEU A 85 -9.03 10.85 9.48
CA LEU A 85 -9.68 10.57 10.76
C LEU A 85 -10.38 11.84 11.30
N PRO A 86 -11.30 11.71 12.29
CA PRO A 86 -11.92 12.85 12.94
C PRO A 86 -10.88 13.75 13.65
N SER A 87 -11.16 15.03 13.70
CA SER A 87 -10.42 15.98 14.55
C SER A 87 -10.69 15.69 16.04
N PRO A 88 -9.73 15.91 16.95
CA PRO A 88 -9.97 15.84 18.39
C PRO A 88 -10.91 16.98 18.86
N VAL A 89 -11.00 18.05 18.09
CA VAL A 89 -11.87 19.18 18.39
C VAL A 89 -13.25 18.91 17.82
N ALA A 90 -14.26 18.90 18.68
CA ALA A 90 -15.65 18.70 18.27
C ALA A 90 -16.07 19.72 17.21
N GLY A 91 -16.69 19.25 16.14
CA GLY A 91 -17.15 20.08 15.04
C GLY A 91 -16.08 20.56 14.05
N ALA A 92 -14.80 20.26 14.30
CA ALA A 92 -13.70 20.68 13.39
C ALA A 92 -13.53 19.78 12.15
N GLY A 93 -14.41 18.79 11.95
CA GLY A 93 -14.43 17.95 10.75
C GLY A 93 -13.32 16.92 10.68
N LEU A 94 -12.89 16.58 9.45
CA LEU A 94 -11.91 15.57 9.16
C LEU A 94 -10.52 16.16 8.94
N ARG A 95 -9.51 15.41 9.34
CA ARG A 95 -8.10 15.71 9.11
C ARG A 95 -7.39 14.49 8.52
N ALA A 96 -6.41 14.74 7.68
CA ALA A 96 -5.46 13.72 7.26
C ALA A 96 -4.29 13.71 8.23
N TYR A 97 -3.94 12.54 8.75
CA TYR A 97 -2.88 12.33 9.71
C TYR A 97 -1.75 11.53 9.08
N PHE A 98 -0.51 11.92 9.36
CA PHE A 98 0.71 11.35 8.82
C PHE A 98 1.69 11.06 9.95
N MET A 99 2.50 9.99 9.83
CA MET A 99 3.66 9.81 10.69
C MET A 99 4.83 10.63 10.13
N ASP A 100 5.50 11.37 11.01
CA ASP A 100 6.75 12.08 10.73
C ASP A 100 7.78 11.66 11.79
N GLY A 101 8.49 10.58 11.52
CA GLY A 101 9.26 9.89 12.54
C GLY A 101 8.36 9.42 13.69
N PRO A 102 8.62 9.82 14.95
CA PRO A 102 7.80 9.47 16.10
C PRO A 102 6.57 10.38 16.28
N VAL A 103 6.46 11.47 15.54
CA VAL A 103 5.44 12.51 15.74
C VAL A 103 4.27 12.32 14.76
N VAL A 104 3.07 12.57 15.24
CA VAL A 104 1.86 12.61 14.40
C VAL A 104 1.66 14.04 13.89
N ARG A 105 1.65 14.20 12.59
CA ARG A 105 1.35 15.45 11.91
C ARG A 105 -0.04 15.39 11.28
N SER A 106 -0.75 16.50 11.24
CA SER A 106 -2.09 16.51 10.62
C SER A 106 -2.38 17.77 9.81
N VAL A 107 -3.17 17.60 8.76
CA VAL A 107 -3.64 18.67 7.87
C VAL A 107 -5.14 18.55 7.70
N GLY A 108 -5.87 19.68 7.75
CA GLY A 108 -7.31 19.70 7.43
C GLY A 108 -7.54 19.26 5.98
N VAL A 109 -8.47 18.32 5.76
CA VAL A 109 -8.68 17.72 4.42
C VAL A 109 -9.05 18.75 3.35
N SER A 110 -9.74 19.82 3.72
CA SER A 110 -10.11 20.92 2.79
C SER A 110 -8.91 21.69 2.23
N ARG A 111 -7.73 21.53 2.81
CA ARG A 111 -6.49 22.17 2.35
C ARG A 111 -5.69 21.29 1.38
N LEU A 112 -6.04 20.01 1.27
CA LEU A 112 -5.33 19.04 0.44
C LEU A 112 -5.95 19.00 -0.97
N ALA A 113 -5.16 19.38 -1.97
CA ALA A 113 -5.60 19.41 -3.38
C ALA A 113 -5.03 18.25 -4.23
N HIS A 114 -3.89 17.71 -3.85
CA HIS A 114 -3.16 16.72 -4.65
C HIS A 114 -2.98 15.41 -3.87
N VAL A 115 -4.04 14.59 -3.88
CA VAL A 115 -4.07 13.31 -3.17
C VAL A 115 -4.67 12.22 -4.04
N GLU A 116 -4.26 10.98 -3.78
CA GLU A 116 -4.86 9.76 -4.32
C GLU A 116 -5.27 8.84 -3.15
N THR A 117 -6.32 8.04 -3.33
CA THR A 117 -6.65 6.97 -2.37
C THR A 117 -5.55 5.91 -2.38
N ALA A 118 -5.15 5.41 -1.21
CA ALA A 118 -3.95 4.61 -1.04
C ALA A 118 -4.16 3.28 -0.28
N PHE A 119 -5.29 2.58 -0.48
CA PHE A 119 -5.42 1.17 -0.09
C PHE A 119 -4.43 0.32 -0.88
N ALA A 120 -4.27 0.62 -2.17
CA ALA A 120 -3.26 0.04 -3.04
C ALA A 120 -2.37 1.13 -3.63
N MET A 121 -1.11 0.79 -3.91
CA MET A 121 -0.14 1.67 -4.56
C MET A 121 0.73 0.90 -5.55
N THR A 122 1.41 1.60 -6.45
CA THR A 122 2.37 0.91 -7.34
C THR A 122 3.64 0.51 -6.59
N VAL A 123 4.29 -0.56 -7.07
CA VAL A 123 5.61 -0.97 -6.57
C VAL A 123 6.60 0.20 -6.60
N HIS A 124 6.60 1.04 -7.63
CA HIS A 124 7.49 2.19 -7.73
C HIS A 124 7.28 3.21 -6.60
N LYS A 125 6.02 3.44 -6.21
CA LYS A 125 5.70 4.38 -5.12
C LYS A 125 6.07 3.84 -3.75
N SER A 126 6.26 2.53 -3.61
CA SER A 126 6.69 1.89 -2.35
C SER A 126 8.21 1.87 -2.16
N GLN A 127 8.99 2.37 -3.13
CA GLN A 127 10.45 2.41 -3.02
C GLN A 127 10.89 3.20 -1.78
N GLY A 128 11.83 2.65 -1.02
CA GLY A 128 12.29 3.23 0.25
C GLY A 128 11.45 2.86 1.48
N SER A 129 10.28 2.25 1.29
CA SER A 129 9.42 1.79 2.40
C SER A 129 9.47 0.26 2.55
N GLU A 130 9.19 -0.23 3.75
CA GLU A 130 9.05 -1.66 4.04
C GLU A 130 7.83 -1.88 4.94
N PHE A 131 7.16 -3.02 4.79
CA PHE A 131 5.92 -3.35 5.47
C PHE A 131 6.02 -4.74 6.11
N GLU A 132 5.28 -5.01 7.16
CA GLU A 132 5.29 -6.36 7.76
C GLU A 132 4.78 -7.40 6.77
N HIS A 133 3.66 -7.12 6.11
CA HIS A 133 3.09 -7.98 5.08
C HIS A 133 2.86 -7.19 3.79
N THR A 134 3.44 -7.65 2.70
CA THR A 134 3.25 -7.09 1.37
C THR A 134 2.50 -8.08 0.48
N VAL A 135 1.45 -7.61 -0.17
CA VAL A 135 0.74 -8.35 -1.22
C VAL A 135 1.05 -7.71 -2.56
N LEU A 136 1.66 -8.45 -3.47
CA LEU A 136 1.91 -8.01 -4.84
C LEU A 136 0.87 -8.60 -5.79
N VAL A 137 0.14 -7.72 -6.47
CA VAL A 137 -0.88 -8.09 -7.46
C VAL A 137 -0.33 -7.85 -8.86
N LEU A 138 -0.28 -8.92 -9.66
CA LEU A 138 0.09 -8.84 -11.07
C LEU A 138 -1.17 -8.70 -11.94
N PRO A 139 -1.13 -7.91 -13.03
CA PRO A 139 -2.25 -7.83 -13.98
C PRO A 139 -2.38 -9.12 -14.78
N PRO A 140 -3.58 -9.49 -15.27
CA PRO A 140 -3.82 -10.76 -15.96
C PRO A 140 -3.11 -10.87 -17.33
N HIS A 141 -2.79 -9.77 -17.95
CA HIS A 141 -2.08 -9.74 -19.23
C HIS A 141 -0.76 -9.01 -19.05
N GLY A 142 0.30 -9.57 -19.65
CA GLY A 142 1.67 -9.10 -19.51
C GLY A 142 1.79 -7.62 -19.89
N ALA A 143 1.67 -6.76 -18.89
CA ALA A 143 2.08 -5.40 -19.07
C ALA A 143 3.59 -5.40 -19.35
N SER A 144 4.04 -4.60 -20.29
CA SER A 144 5.48 -4.43 -20.60
C SER A 144 6.32 -4.03 -19.37
N VAL A 145 5.64 -3.61 -18.30
CA VAL A 145 6.24 -3.27 -17.00
C VAL A 145 6.51 -4.50 -16.10
N LEU A 146 5.92 -5.68 -16.42
CA LEU A 146 6.19 -6.91 -15.67
C LEU A 146 7.57 -7.42 -16.03
N ASN A 147 8.49 -7.20 -15.12
CA ASN A 147 9.87 -7.62 -15.25
C ASN A 147 10.41 -8.10 -13.90
N ARG A 148 11.58 -8.72 -13.93
CA ARG A 148 12.24 -9.26 -12.74
C ARG A 148 12.49 -8.19 -11.68
N GLU A 149 12.87 -6.99 -12.07
CA GLU A 149 13.19 -5.88 -11.20
C GLU A 149 11.96 -5.41 -10.41
N LEU A 150 10.80 -5.35 -11.06
CA LEU A 150 9.53 -5.00 -10.41
C LEU A 150 9.14 -6.05 -9.36
N VAL A 151 9.20 -7.34 -9.74
CA VAL A 151 8.88 -8.45 -8.83
C VAL A 151 9.82 -8.43 -7.63
N TYR A 152 11.13 -8.31 -7.87
CA TYR A 152 12.13 -8.21 -6.82
C TYR A 152 11.88 -7.02 -5.88
N THR A 153 11.60 -5.84 -6.45
CA THR A 153 11.29 -4.66 -5.65
C THR A 153 10.06 -4.88 -4.78
N GLY A 154 9.01 -5.51 -5.31
CA GLY A 154 7.81 -5.84 -4.55
C GLY A 154 8.08 -6.82 -3.40
N ILE A 155 8.86 -7.88 -3.66
CA ILE A 155 9.25 -8.87 -2.64
C ILE A 155 10.05 -8.22 -1.51
N THR A 156 11.02 -7.38 -1.85
CA THR A 156 11.89 -6.73 -0.86
C THR A 156 11.20 -5.66 -0.02
N ARG A 157 9.94 -5.34 -0.29
CA ARG A 157 9.11 -4.48 0.59
C ARG A 157 8.56 -5.24 1.80
N ALA A 158 8.58 -6.57 1.78
CA ALA A 158 8.04 -7.40 2.85
C ALA A 158 9.11 -7.71 3.91
N ARG A 159 8.82 -7.40 5.19
CA ARG A 159 9.68 -7.74 6.33
C ARG A 159 9.40 -9.14 6.87
N GLN A 160 8.14 -9.57 6.89
CA GLN A 160 7.70 -10.80 7.56
C GLN A 160 6.93 -11.73 6.62
N ALA A 161 6.00 -11.19 5.82
CA ALA A 161 5.14 -11.99 4.97
C ALA A 161 5.00 -11.36 3.59
N PHE A 162 5.06 -12.21 2.57
CA PHE A 162 4.84 -11.83 1.18
C PHE A 162 3.76 -12.71 0.57
N THR A 163 2.79 -12.10 -0.11
CA THR A 163 1.76 -12.80 -0.88
C THR A 163 1.79 -12.33 -2.32
N LEU A 164 1.81 -13.25 -3.26
CA LEU A 164 1.67 -12.97 -4.67
C LEU A 164 0.26 -13.33 -5.15
N VAL A 165 -0.39 -12.38 -5.81
CA VAL A 165 -1.66 -12.59 -6.51
C VAL A 165 -1.39 -12.52 -8.00
N ALA A 166 -1.37 -13.68 -8.66
CA ALA A 166 -1.22 -13.82 -10.10
C ALA A 166 -2.49 -14.47 -10.66
N PRO A 167 -3.33 -13.72 -11.39
CA PRO A 167 -4.62 -14.23 -11.88
C PRO A 167 -4.50 -15.30 -12.97
N GLN A 168 -3.32 -15.44 -13.57
CA GLN A 168 -3.01 -16.49 -14.57
C GLN A 168 -1.73 -17.23 -14.18
N SER A 169 -1.71 -18.53 -14.39
CA SER A 169 -0.50 -19.34 -14.25
C SER A 169 0.57 -18.89 -15.26
N GLY A 170 1.83 -18.96 -14.86
CA GLY A 170 2.97 -18.59 -15.70
C GLY A 170 3.30 -17.09 -15.75
N LEU A 171 2.47 -16.21 -15.15
CA LEU A 171 2.74 -14.77 -15.12
C LEU A 171 4.01 -14.43 -14.34
N LEU A 172 4.23 -15.11 -13.23
CA LEU A 172 5.42 -14.88 -12.42
C LEU A 172 6.67 -15.34 -13.15
N GLU A 173 6.64 -16.53 -13.73
CA GLU A 173 7.73 -17.10 -14.52
C GLU A 173 8.08 -16.19 -15.69
N ALA A 174 7.07 -15.72 -16.42
CA ALA A 174 7.25 -14.78 -17.52
C ALA A 174 7.88 -13.45 -17.03
N ALA A 175 7.40 -12.90 -15.92
CA ALA A 175 7.94 -11.68 -15.34
C ALA A 175 9.40 -11.83 -14.89
N VAL A 176 9.74 -12.96 -14.27
CA VAL A 176 11.12 -13.25 -13.81
C VAL A 176 12.08 -13.47 -14.97
N GLN A 177 11.61 -14.06 -16.08
CA GLN A 177 12.42 -14.26 -17.29
C GLN A 177 12.62 -12.95 -18.07
N HIS A 178 11.68 -12.02 -17.97
CA HIS A 178 11.74 -10.72 -18.63
C HIS A 178 12.64 -9.76 -17.86
N ALA A 179 13.92 -9.71 -18.21
CA ALA A 179 14.82 -8.66 -17.71
C ALA A 179 14.70 -7.41 -18.58
N VAL A 180 14.66 -6.24 -17.96
CA VAL A 180 14.81 -4.98 -18.70
C VAL A 180 16.21 -4.92 -19.27
N SER A 181 16.33 -4.73 -20.59
CA SER A 181 17.60 -4.50 -21.27
C SER A 181 18.10 -3.08 -20.97
N VAL A 182 18.42 -2.79 -19.71
CA VAL A 182 18.98 -1.51 -19.32
C VAL A 182 20.34 -1.75 -18.68
N HIS A 183 21.36 -1.37 -19.44
CA HIS A 183 22.75 -1.15 -19.02
C HIS A 183 23.37 -2.07 -17.96
N LYS A 184 24.42 -2.72 -18.36
CA LYS A 184 25.42 -3.63 -17.77
C LYS A 184 25.82 -3.52 -16.28
N HIS A 185 25.02 -2.96 -15.38
CA HIS A 185 25.44 -2.78 -13.97
C HIS A 185 24.52 -3.39 -12.91
N THR A 186 23.45 -4.08 -13.29
CA THR A 186 22.50 -4.67 -12.31
C THR A 186 22.41 -6.22 -12.38
N ASP A 187 23.35 -6.86 -13.02
CA ASP A 187 23.46 -8.32 -13.02
C ASP A 187 24.32 -8.78 -11.83
N SER A 188 23.88 -8.48 -10.58
CA SER A 188 24.59 -8.99 -9.43
C SER A 188 24.32 -10.51 -9.32
N PRO A 189 25.37 -11.34 -9.18
CA PRO A 189 25.23 -12.78 -8.93
C PRO A 189 24.37 -13.07 -7.68
N GLU A 190 24.41 -12.18 -6.69
CA GLU A 190 23.66 -12.26 -5.45
C GLU A 190 22.15 -12.15 -5.69
N LEU A 191 21.71 -11.24 -6.57
CA LEU A 191 20.30 -11.09 -6.94
C LEU A 191 19.76 -12.36 -7.61
N ARG A 192 20.55 -12.96 -8.51
CA ARG A 192 20.21 -14.24 -9.15
C ARG A 192 20.11 -15.38 -8.13
N ALA A 193 21.05 -15.45 -7.19
CA ALA A 193 21.06 -16.46 -6.16
C ALA A 193 19.86 -16.35 -5.22
N GLN A 194 19.49 -15.12 -4.80
CA GLN A 194 18.33 -14.87 -3.95
C GLN A 194 17.01 -15.23 -4.66
N LEU A 195 16.85 -14.83 -5.92
CA LEU A 195 15.67 -15.20 -6.71
C LEU A 195 15.61 -16.72 -6.94
N GLN A 196 16.73 -17.37 -7.25
CA GLN A 196 16.77 -18.83 -7.39
C GLN A 196 16.43 -19.56 -6.10
N THR A 197 16.84 -19.04 -4.94
CA THR A 197 16.48 -19.61 -3.64
C THR A 197 15.01 -19.48 -3.33
N LEU A 198 14.41 -18.31 -3.64
CA LEU A 198 12.98 -18.05 -3.44
C LEU A 198 12.06 -18.92 -4.33
N PHE A 199 12.56 -19.35 -5.50
CA PHE A 199 11.77 -20.11 -6.47
C PHE A 199 12.21 -21.57 -6.65
N LYS A 200 13.23 -22.05 -5.91
CA LYS A 200 13.68 -23.43 -5.98
C LYS A 200 12.73 -24.46 -5.35
N ASP A 201 11.96 -24.02 -4.37
CA ASP A 201 10.97 -24.85 -3.69
C ASP A 201 9.57 -24.61 -4.26
N GLY A 202 9.38 -24.93 -5.54
CA GLY A 202 8.15 -24.72 -6.31
C GLY A 202 6.94 -25.53 -5.84
N SER A 203 6.61 -25.45 -4.56
CA SER A 203 5.33 -25.92 -4.03
C SER A 203 4.52 -24.72 -3.55
N PRO A 204 3.38 -24.41 -4.17
CA PRO A 204 2.48 -23.40 -3.63
C PRO A 204 1.92 -23.93 -2.30
N THR A 205 2.34 -23.35 -1.20
CA THR A 205 1.71 -23.61 0.09
C THR A 205 0.32 -22.97 0.07
N THR A 206 -0.67 -23.77 -0.31
CA THR A 206 -2.09 -23.45 -0.12
C THR A 206 -2.44 -23.70 1.33
N GLU A 207 -1.98 -22.89 2.25
CA GLU A 207 -2.54 -22.83 3.58
C GLU A 207 -3.71 -21.84 3.59
N ARG A 208 -4.92 -22.40 3.61
CA ARG A 208 -6.13 -21.69 3.97
C ARG A 208 -6.02 -21.30 5.45
N PRO A 209 -6.17 -20.04 5.83
CA PRO A 209 -6.26 -19.69 7.24
C PRO A 209 -7.50 -20.37 7.84
N PRO A 210 -7.43 -20.89 9.09
CA PRO A 210 -8.56 -21.51 9.75
C PRO A 210 -9.69 -20.49 9.90
N MET A 211 -10.88 -20.89 9.48
CA MET A 211 -12.11 -20.15 9.74
C MET A 211 -12.31 -20.08 11.25
N ALA A 212 -12.37 -18.88 11.81
CA ALA A 212 -12.78 -18.66 13.17
C ALA A 212 -14.23 -19.12 13.31
N THR A 213 -14.44 -20.16 14.08
CA THR A 213 -15.77 -20.63 14.53
C THR A 213 -16.20 -19.84 15.76
N ALA A 214 -17.43 -19.29 15.66
CA ALA A 214 -18.29 -18.72 16.69
C ALA A 214 -17.83 -17.45 17.38
#